data_0608372e76f76fdd1aad03e957259674
#
_entry.id   0608372e76f76fdd1aad03e957259674
#
_cell.length_a   1.000
_cell.length_b   1.000
_cell.length_c   1.000
_cell.angle_alpha   90.00
_cell.angle_beta   90.00
_cell.angle_gamma   90.00
#
_symmetry.space_group_name_H-M   'P 1'
#
loop_
_entity.id
_entity.type
_entity.pdbx_description
1 polymer ?
#
loop_
_entity_poly.entity_id
_entity_poly.type
_entity_poly.pdbx_seq_one_letter_code
_entity_poly.pdbx_strand_id
1 'polypeptide(L)'
;ALADQSYCIGGPEASESCEKLLREYPSIDFLLRGEGEKADLLFFEAAENAGCDLEKIKEAKPLSMSYFLNGKYVETERVPLIENLDDIPFPYTHEELCGLKERILYYEGSRGCPFSCSYCMSSLDKKVRVFSVERVKKDIDEFLSAEVRLVKFVDRTFNFDKKRTYDLLSYIMEKDNGITEFHFEISLWL
;
A
#
# COMPACT_ATOMS: atom_id res chain seq x y z
N ALA A 1 -24.57 7.98 18.27
CA ALA A 1 -24.20 9.02 17.32
C ALA A 1 -23.08 8.54 16.37
N LEU A 2 -23.27 7.41 15.67
CA LEU A 2 -22.40 6.92 14.59
C LEU A 2 -23.20 6.75 13.27
N ALA A 3 -24.42 7.31 13.21
CA ALA A 3 -25.38 7.06 12.15
C ALA A 3 -25.11 7.81 10.83
N ASP A 4 -24.12 8.71 10.78
CA ASP A 4 -23.79 9.51 9.59
C ASP A 4 -22.37 9.26 9.06
N GLN A 5 -21.72 8.15 9.43
CA GLN A 5 -20.39 7.81 8.95
C GLN A 5 -20.48 6.66 7.95
N SER A 6 -19.82 6.84 6.81
CA SER A 6 -19.65 5.81 5.79
C SER A 6 -18.34 5.07 6.00
N TYR A 7 -18.37 3.75 5.83
CA TYR A 7 -17.20 2.91 6.02
C TYR A 7 -16.76 2.29 4.69
N CYS A 8 -15.53 2.65 4.27
CA CYS A 8 -14.82 1.97 3.20
C CYS A 8 -13.63 1.22 3.80
N ILE A 9 -13.51 -0.05 3.50
CA ILE A 9 -12.44 -0.91 4.02
C ILE A 9 -11.69 -1.54 2.85
N GLY A 10 -10.36 -1.54 2.93
CA GLY A 10 -9.46 -2.17 1.97
C GLY A 10 -8.58 -3.22 2.64
N GLY A 11 -7.69 -3.78 1.84
CA GLY A 11 -6.69 -4.75 2.25
C GLY A 11 -6.94 -6.15 1.69
N PRO A 12 -6.01 -7.08 1.94
CA PRO A 12 -6.04 -8.41 1.31
C PRO A 12 -7.32 -9.21 1.61
N GLU A 13 -7.77 -9.23 2.85
CA GLU A 13 -8.99 -9.94 3.26
C GLU A 13 -10.22 -9.34 2.59
N ALA A 14 -10.32 -8.00 2.55
CA ALA A 14 -11.40 -7.30 1.88
C ALA A 14 -11.43 -7.54 0.38
N SER A 15 -10.29 -7.86 -0.23
CA SER A 15 -10.18 -8.09 -1.68
C SER A 15 -10.64 -9.48 -2.12
N GLU A 16 -10.62 -10.48 -1.23
CA GLU A 16 -10.87 -11.89 -1.59
C GLU A 16 -12.25 -12.40 -1.15
N SER A 17 -12.83 -11.84 -0.09
CA SER A 17 -14.07 -12.33 0.52
C SER A 17 -15.18 -11.28 0.55
N CYS A 18 -15.25 -10.41 -0.45
CA CYS A 18 -16.08 -9.20 -0.46
C CYS A 18 -17.56 -9.45 -0.13
N GLU A 19 -18.24 -10.31 -0.86
CA GLU A 19 -19.68 -10.53 -0.66
C GLU A 19 -19.97 -11.09 0.73
N LYS A 20 -19.14 -12.02 1.22
CA LYS A 20 -19.28 -12.59 2.57
C LYS A 20 -19.14 -11.52 3.64
N LEU A 21 -18.08 -10.70 3.55
CA LEU A 21 -17.83 -9.63 4.51
C LEU A 21 -18.95 -8.60 4.54
N LEU A 22 -19.45 -8.16 3.38
CA LEU A 22 -20.55 -7.20 3.29
C LEU A 22 -21.87 -7.76 3.85
N ARG A 23 -22.09 -9.08 3.79
CA ARG A 23 -23.26 -9.73 4.40
C ARG A 23 -23.10 -9.87 5.91
N GLU A 24 -21.90 -10.19 6.36
CA GLU A 24 -21.58 -10.38 7.80
C GLU A 24 -21.54 -9.04 8.55
N TYR A 25 -21.06 -7.98 7.86
CA TYR A 25 -20.90 -6.63 8.42
C TYR A 25 -21.69 -5.57 7.64
N PRO A 26 -23.02 -5.46 7.84
CA PRO A 26 -23.87 -4.54 7.07
C PRO A 26 -23.55 -3.04 7.27
N SER A 27 -22.71 -2.69 8.25
CA SER A 27 -22.23 -1.33 8.48
C SER A 27 -21.13 -0.91 7.51
N ILE A 28 -20.57 -1.84 6.74
CA ILE A 28 -19.58 -1.54 5.71
C ILE A 28 -20.32 -1.15 4.43
N ASP A 29 -20.07 0.04 3.93
CA ASP A 29 -20.69 0.55 2.72
C ASP A 29 -19.96 0.12 1.47
N PHE A 30 -18.60 0.10 1.53
CA PHE A 30 -17.73 -0.26 0.41
C PHE A 30 -16.56 -1.11 0.86
N LEU A 31 -16.18 -2.06 0.00
CA LEU A 31 -14.90 -2.75 0.10
C LEU A 31 -14.05 -2.39 -1.13
N LEU A 32 -12.84 -1.89 -0.87
CA LEU A 32 -11.85 -1.59 -1.90
C LEU A 32 -11.00 -2.83 -2.17
N ARG A 33 -10.84 -3.18 -3.46
CA ARG A 33 -10.14 -4.37 -3.91
C ARG A 33 -8.85 -4.03 -4.65
N GLY A 34 -7.78 -4.73 -4.28
CA GLY A 34 -6.46 -4.54 -4.88
C GLY A 34 -5.67 -3.38 -4.28
N GLU A 35 -4.85 -2.74 -5.12
CA GLU A 35 -4.00 -1.61 -4.70
C GLU A 35 -4.82 -0.33 -4.51
N GLY A 36 -4.60 0.35 -3.39
CA GLY A 36 -5.41 1.49 -2.98
C GLY A 36 -5.16 2.76 -3.78
N GLU A 37 -3.94 3.05 -4.18
CA GLU A 37 -3.53 4.38 -4.64
C GLU A 37 -4.40 4.97 -5.76
N LYS A 38 -4.65 4.18 -6.82
CA LYS A 38 -5.53 4.61 -7.91
C LYS A 38 -7.01 4.40 -7.59
N ALA A 39 -7.32 3.31 -6.88
CA ALA A 39 -8.70 2.97 -6.56
C ALA A 39 -9.30 3.97 -5.57
N ASP A 40 -8.56 4.38 -4.53
CA ASP A 40 -8.99 5.42 -3.59
C ASP A 40 -9.19 6.76 -4.29
N LEU A 41 -8.26 7.16 -5.18
CA LEU A 41 -8.40 8.40 -5.94
C LEU A 41 -9.71 8.41 -6.74
N LEU A 42 -10.00 7.36 -7.50
CA LEU A 42 -11.24 7.24 -8.28
C LEU A 42 -12.49 7.20 -7.39
N PHE A 43 -12.40 6.58 -6.22
CA PHE A 43 -13.49 6.57 -5.25
C PHE A 43 -13.75 7.97 -4.69
N PHE A 44 -12.71 8.71 -4.28
CA PHE A 44 -12.86 10.08 -3.78
C PHE A 44 -13.35 11.05 -4.84
N GLU A 45 -12.90 10.94 -6.09
CA GLU A 45 -13.43 11.69 -7.22
C GLU A 45 -14.94 11.42 -7.44
N ALA A 46 -15.35 10.16 -7.38
CA ALA A 46 -16.75 9.78 -7.46
C ALA A 46 -17.56 10.32 -6.28
N ALA A 47 -17.01 10.30 -5.07
CA ALA A 47 -17.65 10.83 -3.87
C ALA A 47 -17.82 12.36 -3.95
N GLU A 48 -16.80 13.08 -4.40
CA GLU A 48 -16.87 14.54 -4.60
C GLU A 48 -17.94 14.90 -5.63
N ASN A 49 -17.94 14.24 -6.79
CA ASN A 49 -18.91 14.45 -7.85
C ASN A 49 -20.36 14.13 -7.42
N ALA A 50 -20.51 13.15 -6.52
CA ALA A 50 -21.80 12.77 -5.96
C ALA A 50 -22.27 13.66 -4.77
N GLY A 51 -21.44 14.60 -4.32
CA GLY A 51 -21.69 15.39 -3.10
C GLY A 51 -21.75 14.52 -1.85
N CYS A 52 -20.95 13.43 -1.80
CA CYS A 52 -20.88 12.42 -0.74
C CYS A 52 -22.20 11.64 -0.52
N ASP A 53 -23.09 11.62 -1.49
CA ASP A 53 -24.32 10.82 -1.48
C ASP A 53 -23.97 9.36 -1.83
N LEU A 54 -24.12 8.45 -0.86
CA LEU A 54 -23.71 7.05 -1.01
C LEU A 54 -24.37 6.32 -2.17
N GLU A 55 -25.68 6.55 -2.38
CA GLU A 55 -26.40 5.87 -3.46
C GLU A 55 -25.90 6.36 -4.84
N LYS A 56 -25.63 7.65 -4.97
CA LYS A 56 -25.05 8.22 -6.20
C LYS A 56 -23.63 7.72 -6.45
N ILE A 57 -22.81 7.54 -5.38
CA ILE A 57 -21.48 6.95 -5.50
C ILE A 57 -21.60 5.50 -6.01
N LYS A 58 -22.51 4.71 -5.45
CA LYS A 58 -22.76 3.32 -5.90
C LYS A 58 -23.26 3.26 -7.34
N GLU A 59 -24.13 4.18 -7.75
CA GLU A 59 -24.61 4.31 -9.13
C GLU A 59 -23.51 4.69 -10.12
N ALA A 60 -22.53 5.51 -9.68
CA ALA A 60 -21.36 5.89 -10.49
C ALA A 60 -20.40 4.73 -10.74
N LYS A 61 -20.50 3.64 -9.97
CA LYS A 61 -19.70 2.40 -10.10
C LYS A 61 -18.19 2.65 -10.14
N PRO A 62 -17.61 3.29 -9.13
CA PRO A 62 -16.17 3.49 -9.09
C PRO A 62 -15.44 2.15 -9.19
N LEU A 63 -14.30 2.13 -9.89
CA LEU A 63 -13.53 0.90 -10.11
C LEU A 63 -12.96 0.33 -8.80
N SER A 64 -12.66 -0.94 -8.80
CA SER A 64 -12.10 -1.69 -7.66
C SER A 64 -12.99 -1.74 -6.41
N MET A 65 -14.29 -1.51 -6.54
CA MET A 65 -15.22 -1.51 -5.40
C MET A 65 -16.16 -2.70 -5.38
N SER A 66 -16.54 -3.11 -4.17
CA SER A 66 -17.64 -4.03 -3.91
C SER A 66 -18.58 -3.45 -2.88
N TYR A 67 -19.88 -3.56 -3.11
CA TYR A 67 -20.93 -2.99 -2.26
C TYR A 67 -22.30 -3.63 -2.56
N PHE A 68 -23.30 -3.31 -1.75
CA PHE A 68 -24.70 -3.60 -2.07
C PHE A 68 -25.40 -2.35 -2.61
N LEU A 69 -26.11 -2.52 -3.75
CA LEU A 69 -26.97 -1.50 -4.35
C LEU A 69 -28.35 -2.12 -4.57
N ASN A 70 -29.40 -1.53 -3.99
CA ASN A 70 -30.78 -2.05 -4.05
C ASN A 70 -30.88 -3.55 -3.69
N GLY A 71 -30.15 -3.97 -2.65
CA GLY A 71 -30.10 -5.35 -2.15
C GLY A 71 -29.34 -6.34 -3.03
N LYS A 72 -28.74 -5.90 -4.14
CA LYS A 72 -27.91 -6.73 -5.01
C LYS A 72 -26.41 -6.45 -4.75
N TYR A 73 -25.63 -7.54 -4.70
CA TYR A 73 -24.18 -7.44 -4.66
C TYR A 73 -23.66 -6.91 -6.00
N VAL A 74 -22.81 -5.90 -5.92
CA VAL A 74 -22.12 -5.28 -7.07
C VAL A 74 -20.63 -5.40 -6.84
N GLU A 75 -19.94 -5.84 -7.86
CA GLU A 75 -18.50 -5.89 -7.92
C GLU A 75 -18.04 -5.22 -9.21
N THR A 76 -17.30 -4.13 -9.11
CA THR A 76 -16.84 -3.38 -10.27
C THR A 76 -15.51 -3.91 -10.80
N GLU A 77 -15.12 -3.55 -12.00
CA GLU A 77 -13.84 -3.93 -12.58
C GLU A 77 -12.67 -3.43 -11.74
N ARG A 78 -11.62 -4.23 -11.62
CA ARG A 78 -10.40 -3.84 -10.89
C ARG A 78 -9.59 -2.81 -11.68
N VAL A 79 -9.06 -1.83 -10.99
CA VAL A 79 -8.03 -0.94 -11.53
C VAL A 79 -6.79 -1.78 -11.85
N PRO A 80 -6.16 -1.58 -13.02
CA PRO A 80 -4.89 -2.24 -13.33
C PRO A 80 -3.81 -1.92 -12.30
N LEU A 81 -2.96 -2.90 -12.01
CA LEU A 81 -1.81 -2.72 -11.12
C LEU A 81 -0.91 -1.59 -11.61
N ILE A 82 -0.31 -0.87 -10.68
CA ILE A 82 0.67 0.17 -10.98
C ILE A 82 1.96 -0.51 -11.44
N GLU A 83 2.28 -0.41 -12.71
CA GLU A 83 3.47 -1.06 -13.29
C GLU A 83 4.76 -0.32 -12.89
N ASN A 84 4.77 0.99 -12.93
CA ASN A 84 5.88 1.83 -12.50
C ASN A 84 5.60 2.36 -11.09
N LEU A 85 6.26 1.81 -10.08
CA LEU A 85 6.04 2.23 -8.70
C LEU A 85 6.57 3.64 -8.42
N ASP A 86 7.49 4.16 -9.23
CA ASP A 86 8.00 5.54 -9.07
C ASP A 86 6.91 6.62 -9.30
N ASP A 87 5.80 6.24 -9.93
CA ASP A 87 4.63 7.13 -10.09
C ASP A 87 3.88 7.36 -8.76
N ILE A 88 4.15 6.52 -7.74
CA ILE A 88 3.56 6.68 -6.40
C ILE A 88 4.36 7.74 -5.63
N PRO A 89 3.71 8.80 -5.12
CA PRO A 89 4.42 9.82 -4.35
C PRO A 89 5.02 9.25 -3.06
N PHE A 90 6.08 9.88 -2.57
CA PHE A 90 6.61 9.58 -1.24
C PHE A 90 5.56 9.98 -0.18
N PRO A 91 5.22 9.07 0.75
CA PRO A 91 4.03 9.26 1.59
C PRO A 91 4.23 10.23 2.76
N TYR A 92 5.44 10.73 2.97
CA TYR A 92 5.77 11.61 4.09
C TYR A 92 6.31 12.96 3.61
N THR A 93 5.90 14.03 4.26
CA THR A 93 6.61 15.30 4.21
C THR A 93 7.78 15.29 5.20
N HIS A 94 8.76 16.14 5.01
CA HIS A 94 9.88 16.27 5.95
C HIS A 94 9.40 16.66 7.36
N GLU A 95 8.39 17.51 7.48
CA GLU A 95 7.81 17.92 8.77
C GLU A 95 7.17 16.74 9.50
N GLU A 96 6.41 15.90 8.77
CA GLU A 96 5.83 14.67 9.33
C GLU A 96 6.92 13.70 9.80
N LEU A 97 7.99 13.50 9.01
CA LEU A 97 9.11 12.66 9.41
C LEU A 97 9.75 13.16 10.72
N CYS A 98 10.00 14.46 10.84
CA CYS A 98 10.54 15.06 12.07
C CYS A 98 9.59 14.86 13.26
N GLY A 99 8.28 14.94 13.05
CA GLY A 99 7.26 14.69 14.09
C GLY A 99 7.14 13.22 14.50
N LEU A 100 7.51 12.30 13.61
CA LEU A 100 7.40 10.86 13.79
C LEU A 100 8.74 10.16 14.06
N LYS A 101 9.85 10.89 14.21
CA LYS A 101 11.22 10.35 14.27
C LYS A 101 11.45 9.27 15.33
N GLU A 102 10.73 9.31 16.45
CA GLU A 102 10.79 8.29 17.51
C GLU A 102 9.85 7.11 17.29
N ARG A 103 9.13 7.06 16.16
CA ARG A 103 8.25 5.97 15.77
C ARG A 103 8.95 5.03 14.79
N ILE A 104 8.43 3.79 14.71
CA ILE A 104 8.79 2.88 13.61
C ILE A 104 8.07 3.38 12.37
N LEU A 105 8.81 3.77 11.34
CA LEU A 105 8.25 4.10 10.05
C LEU A 105 8.34 2.90 9.12
N TYR A 106 7.29 2.67 8.36
CA TYR A 106 7.23 1.59 7.38
C TYR A 106 7.49 2.17 6.00
N TYR A 107 8.34 1.49 5.24
CA TYR A 107 8.69 1.87 3.88
C TYR A 107 8.62 0.66 2.96
N GLU A 108 8.09 0.84 1.77
CA GLU A 108 7.98 -0.18 0.74
C GLU A 108 8.92 0.15 -0.42
N GLY A 109 9.93 -0.67 -0.65
CA GLY A 109 10.86 -0.55 -1.78
C GLY A 109 10.49 -1.46 -2.95
N SER A 110 9.65 -2.49 -2.71
CA SER A 110 9.17 -3.42 -3.73
C SER A 110 7.85 -4.08 -3.34
N ARG A 111 7.05 -4.47 -4.33
CA ARG A 111 5.80 -5.24 -4.21
C ARG A 111 5.91 -6.59 -4.86
N GLY A 112 5.27 -7.59 -4.28
CA GLY A 112 5.33 -8.97 -4.73
C GLY A 112 6.44 -9.77 -4.07
N CYS A 113 6.50 -11.07 -4.40
CA CYS A 113 7.48 -11.99 -3.85
C CYS A 113 7.88 -13.01 -4.92
N PRO A 114 9.17 -13.33 -5.12
CA PRO A 114 9.58 -14.30 -6.11
C PRO A 114 9.24 -15.75 -5.73
N PHE A 115 8.84 -15.99 -4.48
CA PHE A 115 8.51 -17.32 -3.97
C PHE A 115 7.01 -17.63 -4.06
N SER A 116 6.68 -18.92 -4.16
CA SER A 116 5.31 -19.44 -4.26
C SER A 116 4.95 -20.30 -3.06
N CYS A 117 5.18 -19.80 -1.84
CA CYS A 117 4.89 -20.53 -0.61
C CYS A 117 3.38 -20.75 -0.45
N SER A 118 2.95 -22.00 -0.27
CA SER A 118 1.53 -22.39 -0.25
C SER A 118 0.71 -21.78 0.90
N TYR A 119 1.38 -21.32 1.95
CA TYR A 119 0.76 -20.73 3.15
C TYR A 119 0.88 -19.20 3.20
N CYS A 120 1.49 -18.58 2.18
CA CYS A 120 1.77 -17.15 2.20
C CYS A 120 0.92 -16.39 1.18
N MET A 121 0.19 -15.38 1.64
CA MET A 121 -0.61 -14.53 0.76
C MET A 121 0.23 -13.78 -0.29
N SER A 122 1.50 -13.48 0.02
CA SER A 122 2.40 -12.83 -0.94
C SER A 122 2.71 -13.67 -2.18
N SER A 123 2.37 -14.98 -2.18
CA SER A 123 2.48 -15.85 -3.34
C SER A 123 1.42 -15.57 -4.42
N LEU A 124 0.40 -14.77 -4.13
CA LEU A 124 -0.64 -14.37 -5.08
C LEU A 124 -0.10 -13.35 -6.10
N ASP A 125 0.80 -12.47 -5.68
CA ASP A 125 1.51 -11.52 -6.56
C ASP A 125 2.94 -12.02 -6.84
N LYS A 126 3.08 -12.79 -7.91
CA LYS A 126 4.36 -13.42 -8.31
C LYS A 126 5.31 -12.47 -9.01
N LYS A 127 4.81 -11.35 -9.55
CA LYS A 127 5.63 -10.37 -10.24
C LYS A 127 6.19 -9.38 -9.22
N VAL A 128 7.50 -9.42 -9.00
CA VAL A 128 8.13 -8.39 -8.17
C VAL A 128 8.22 -7.09 -8.99
N ARG A 129 7.56 -6.04 -8.52
CA ARG A 129 7.64 -4.67 -9.02
C ARG A 129 8.45 -3.84 -8.03
N VAL A 130 9.25 -2.91 -8.51
CA VAL A 130 10.19 -2.18 -7.68
C VAL A 130 10.08 -0.68 -7.90
N PHE A 131 10.32 0.10 -6.86
CA PHE A 131 10.77 1.47 -7.01
C PHE A 131 12.20 1.47 -7.56
N SER A 132 12.57 2.45 -8.38
CA SER A 132 13.95 2.54 -8.87
C SER A 132 14.96 2.70 -7.71
N VAL A 133 16.20 2.27 -7.93
CA VAL A 133 17.26 2.42 -6.92
C VAL A 133 17.47 3.89 -6.58
N GLU A 134 17.39 4.76 -7.58
CA GLU A 134 17.51 6.21 -7.45
C GLU A 134 16.41 6.79 -6.57
N ARG A 135 15.16 6.33 -6.75
CA ARG A 135 14.04 6.74 -5.94
C ARG A 135 14.22 6.28 -4.49
N VAL A 136 14.57 5.02 -4.25
CA VAL A 136 14.77 4.49 -2.91
C VAL A 136 15.91 5.21 -2.19
N LYS A 137 17.00 5.54 -2.88
CA LYS A 137 18.11 6.34 -2.31
C LYS A 137 17.65 7.73 -1.87
N LYS A 138 16.85 8.40 -2.70
CA LYS A 138 16.27 9.70 -2.35
C LYS A 138 15.38 9.61 -1.11
N ASP A 139 14.54 8.60 -1.03
CA ASP A 139 13.64 8.40 0.10
C ASP A 139 14.43 8.04 1.38
N ILE A 140 15.56 7.31 1.27
CA ILE A 140 16.51 7.07 2.36
C ILE A 140 17.13 8.39 2.84
N ASP A 141 17.53 9.29 1.95
CA ASP A 141 18.08 10.60 2.31
C ASP A 141 17.08 11.43 3.15
N GLU A 142 15.77 11.35 2.82
CA GLU A 142 14.72 12.00 3.61
C GLU A 142 14.65 11.42 5.04
N PHE A 143 14.71 10.09 5.21
CA PHE A 143 14.72 9.47 6.53
C PHE A 143 15.97 9.83 7.34
N LEU A 144 17.14 9.82 6.72
CA LEU A 144 18.41 10.16 7.37
C LEU A 144 18.45 11.63 7.78
N SER A 145 17.95 12.54 6.92
CA SER A 145 17.93 13.99 7.19
C SER A 145 16.96 14.37 8.31
N ALA A 146 15.85 13.62 8.45
CA ALA A 146 14.89 13.79 9.53
C ALA A 146 15.28 13.05 10.81
N GLU A 147 16.41 12.35 10.84
CA GLU A 147 16.89 11.54 11.97
C GLU A 147 15.85 10.52 12.47
N VAL A 148 15.13 9.88 11.54
CA VAL A 148 14.17 8.84 11.86
C VAL A 148 14.89 7.66 12.50
N ARG A 149 14.47 7.26 13.71
CA ARG A 149 15.18 6.27 14.49
C ARG A 149 15.14 4.86 13.90
N LEU A 150 13.99 4.44 13.35
CA LEU A 150 13.83 3.10 12.77
C LEU A 150 12.94 3.13 11.53
N VAL A 151 13.49 2.74 10.39
CA VAL A 151 12.76 2.51 9.14
C VAL A 151 12.68 1.01 8.89
N LYS A 152 11.47 0.48 8.87
CA LYS A 152 11.22 -0.93 8.54
C LYS A 152 10.76 -1.07 7.09
N PHE A 153 11.61 -1.68 6.26
CA PHE A 153 11.21 -2.10 4.93
C PHE A 153 10.19 -3.25 5.02
N VAL A 154 9.05 -3.10 4.36
CA VAL A 154 7.99 -4.11 4.32
C VAL A 154 8.03 -4.98 3.08
N ASP A 155 9.10 -4.87 2.29
CA ASP A 155 9.41 -5.74 1.16
C ASP A 155 9.40 -7.20 1.61
N ARG A 156 8.66 -8.07 0.91
CA ARG A 156 8.51 -9.48 1.29
C ARG A 156 9.80 -10.30 1.17
N THR A 157 10.75 -9.83 0.36
CA THR A 157 12.08 -10.40 0.20
C THR A 157 13.00 -9.31 -0.33
N PHE A 158 13.56 -8.50 0.55
CA PHE A 158 14.39 -7.35 0.18
C PHE A 158 15.56 -7.73 -0.74
N ASN A 159 16.18 -8.89 -0.50
CA ASN A 159 17.36 -9.37 -1.21
C ASN A 159 17.04 -10.23 -2.46
N PHE A 160 15.87 -10.08 -3.07
CA PHE A 160 15.48 -10.85 -4.27
C PHE A 160 16.38 -10.59 -5.47
N ASP A 161 16.98 -9.40 -5.60
CA ASP A 161 17.97 -9.01 -6.60
C ASP A 161 19.28 -8.61 -5.90
N LYS A 162 20.34 -9.37 -6.16
CA LYS A 162 21.65 -9.19 -5.49
C LYS A 162 22.28 -7.85 -5.79
N LYS A 163 22.21 -7.39 -7.06
CA LYS A 163 22.81 -6.10 -7.46
C LYS A 163 22.10 -4.94 -6.79
N ARG A 164 20.78 -4.91 -6.88
CA ARG A 164 19.94 -3.91 -6.21
C ARG A 164 20.21 -3.88 -4.70
N THR A 165 20.22 -5.04 -4.07
CA THR A 165 20.49 -5.18 -2.63
C THR A 165 21.84 -4.59 -2.26
N TYR A 166 22.89 -4.95 -3.01
CA TYR A 166 24.24 -4.44 -2.79
C TYR A 166 24.30 -2.91 -2.95
N ASP A 167 23.69 -2.38 -4.02
CA ASP A 167 23.67 -0.94 -4.31
C ASP A 167 22.97 -0.14 -3.19
N LEU A 168 21.87 -0.65 -2.65
CA LEU A 168 21.11 0.01 -1.57
C LEU A 168 21.84 -0.11 -0.23
N LEU A 169 22.32 -1.30 0.15
CA LEU A 169 23.04 -1.48 1.41
C LEU A 169 24.34 -0.70 1.44
N SER A 170 25.09 -0.68 0.33
CA SER A 170 26.31 0.14 0.24
C SER A 170 26.02 1.62 0.40
N TYR A 171 24.92 2.10 -0.20
CA TYR A 171 24.48 3.49 -0.06
C TYR A 171 24.11 3.84 1.38
N ILE A 172 23.35 2.97 2.06
CA ILE A 172 22.99 3.16 3.47
C ILE A 172 24.25 3.22 4.35
N MET A 173 25.21 2.31 4.13
CA MET A 173 26.47 2.29 4.88
C MET A 173 27.33 3.55 4.64
N GLU A 174 27.35 4.06 3.41
CA GLU A 174 28.06 5.30 3.06
C GLU A 174 27.46 6.54 3.73
N LYS A 175 26.11 6.57 3.82
CA LYS A 175 25.34 7.71 4.33
C LYS A 175 25.00 7.60 5.82
N ASP A 176 25.43 6.56 6.50
CA ASP A 176 25.08 6.29 7.89
C ASP A 176 25.29 7.54 8.78
N ASN A 177 24.22 7.96 9.44
CA ASN A 177 24.21 9.10 10.36
C ASN A 177 24.39 8.69 11.83
N GLY A 178 24.56 7.39 12.11
CA GLY A 178 24.69 6.83 13.45
C GLY A 178 23.42 6.89 14.31
N ILE A 179 22.27 7.25 13.73
CA ILE A 179 20.98 7.42 14.41
C ILE A 179 19.92 6.49 13.80
N THR A 180 19.81 6.49 12.47
CA THR A 180 18.75 5.79 11.74
C THR A 180 19.09 4.31 11.57
N GLU A 181 18.25 3.46 12.10
CA GLU A 181 18.34 2.00 11.91
C GLU A 181 17.41 1.55 10.78
N PHE A 182 17.86 0.59 9.97
CA PHE A 182 17.05 0.00 8.90
C PHE A 182 16.82 -1.49 9.16
N HIS A 183 15.57 -1.92 9.04
CA HIS A 183 15.16 -3.31 9.18
C HIS A 183 14.68 -3.86 7.84
N PHE A 184 15.17 -5.05 7.46
CA PHE A 184 14.82 -5.74 6.20
C PHE A 184 14.36 -7.17 6.46
N GLU A 185 13.37 -7.62 5.67
CA GLU A 185 13.02 -9.04 5.58
C GLU A 185 13.79 -9.67 4.41
N ILE A 186 14.60 -10.67 4.70
CA ILE A 186 15.49 -11.30 3.72
C ILE A 186 15.25 -12.80 3.61
N SER A 187 15.59 -13.38 2.45
CA SER A 187 15.67 -14.81 2.26
C SER A 187 17.14 -15.30 2.34
N LEU A 188 17.38 -16.39 3.05
CA LEU A 188 18.71 -17.00 3.12
C LEU A 188 19.09 -17.82 1.87
N TRP A 189 18.12 -18.00 0.94
CA TRP A 189 18.27 -18.86 -0.25
C TRP A 189 18.52 -18.09 -1.55
N LEU A 190 18.81 -16.80 -1.49
CA LEU A 190 19.06 -15.94 -2.66
C LEU A 190 20.52 -15.50 -2.78
#